data_9e986b4221022f602925d6484d0be91f
#
_entry.id   9e986b4221022f602925d6484d0be91f
#
_cell.length_a   1.000
_cell.length_b   1.000
_cell.length_c   1.000
_cell.angle_alpha   90.00
_cell.angle_beta   90.00
_cell.angle_gamma   90.00
#
_symmetry.space_group_name_H-M   'P 1'
#
loop_
_entity.id
_entity.type
_entity.pdbx_description
1 polymer ?
#
loop_
_entity_poly.entity_id
_entity_poly.type
_entity_poly.pdbx_seq_one_letter_code
_entity_poly.pdbx_strand_id
1 'polypeptide(L)'
;LIDNGCHDVEKTQRHSGIVEAICDLENDARLIVIGKSGQQHNGDFKTLGSHIEQIIRQVHTPVLIANRTFKTPKSFMLAYDGRETADKAVQRIIDGGLLYGLTCHLVTVKNSTPNVEEKFKQTKDLLTNKGFEVKASLLEGPIFDALMNYKENSGVDMLVMGAFSHSKLASVFLGSNTLKMIEQTALPLIILR
;
A
#
# COMPACT_ATOMS: atom_id res chain seq x y z
N LEU A 1 11.92 5.00 -19.90
CA LEU A 1 12.23 3.74 -19.18
C LEU A 1 13.58 3.18 -19.61
N ILE A 2 13.84 3.04 -20.91
CA ILE A 2 15.11 2.53 -21.45
C ILE A 2 16.29 3.40 -21.01
N ASP A 3 16.12 4.72 -21.03
CA ASP A 3 17.11 5.70 -20.58
C ASP A 3 17.48 5.57 -19.08
N ASN A 4 16.66 4.85 -18.30
CA ASN A 4 16.86 4.60 -16.88
C ASN A 4 17.29 3.15 -16.57
N GLY A 5 17.80 2.42 -17.58
CA GLY A 5 18.36 1.07 -17.40
C GLY A 5 17.34 -0.08 -17.44
N CYS A 6 16.08 0.18 -17.81
CA CYS A 6 15.11 -0.89 -18.09
C CYS A 6 15.31 -1.39 -19.52
N HIS A 7 15.91 -2.56 -19.68
CA HIS A 7 16.25 -3.13 -20.98
C HIS A 7 15.12 -3.99 -21.58
N ASP A 8 14.28 -4.60 -20.73
CA ASP A 8 13.16 -5.44 -21.15
C ASP A 8 11.84 -4.70 -20.92
N VAL A 9 11.43 -3.93 -21.92
CA VAL A 9 10.16 -3.18 -21.89
C VAL A 9 9.25 -3.69 -22.97
N GLU A 10 8.18 -4.39 -22.58
CA GLU A 10 7.09 -4.74 -23.49
C GLU A 10 6.05 -3.62 -23.52
N LYS A 11 5.60 -3.27 -24.71
CA LYS A 11 4.58 -2.25 -24.92
C LYS A 11 3.32 -2.88 -25.47
N THR A 12 2.29 -2.95 -24.65
CA THR A 12 1.00 -3.54 -25.01
C THR A 12 -0.07 -2.45 -25.12
N GLN A 13 -0.82 -2.43 -26.21
CA GLN A 13 -2.00 -1.59 -26.40
C GLN A 13 -3.24 -2.50 -26.49
N ARG A 14 -4.24 -2.20 -25.66
CA ARG A 14 -5.51 -2.94 -25.64
C ARG A 14 -6.69 -2.02 -25.90
N HIS A 15 -7.74 -2.54 -26.52
CA HIS A 15 -8.98 -1.82 -26.79
C HIS A 15 -10.09 -2.13 -25.76
N SER A 16 -9.81 -2.98 -24.76
CA SER A 16 -10.70 -3.27 -23.65
C SER A 16 -10.67 -2.15 -22.59
N GLY A 17 -11.60 -2.19 -21.62
CA GLY A 17 -11.56 -1.31 -20.46
C GLY A 17 -10.27 -1.48 -19.65
N ILE A 18 -9.74 -0.39 -19.06
CA ILE A 18 -8.47 -0.41 -18.36
C ILE A 18 -8.45 -1.43 -17.20
N VAL A 19 -9.55 -1.58 -16.48
CA VAL A 19 -9.68 -2.52 -15.36
C VAL A 19 -9.56 -3.96 -15.85
N GLU A 20 -10.29 -4.31 -16.91
CA GLU A 20 -10.25 -5.63 -17.55
C GLU A 20 -8.85 -5.94 -18.07
N ALA A 21 -8.22 -4.98 -18.77
CA ALA A 21 -6.88 -5.15 -19.31
C ALA A 21 -5.82 -5.42 -18.22
N ILE A 22 -5.95 -4.79 -17.05
CA ILE A 22 -5.04 -5.00 -15.92
C ILE A 22 -5.30 -6.36 -15.26
N CYS A 23 -6.56 -6.74 -15.07
CA CYS A 23 -6.91 -8.04 -14.50
C CYS A 23 -6.42 -9.21 -15.37
N ASP A 24 -6.46 -9.07 -16.70
CA ASP A 24 -5.95 -10.10 -17.63
C ASP A 24 -4.42 -10.30 -17.52
N LEU A 25 -3.68 -9.24 -17.16
CA LEU A 25 -2.23 -9.26 -17.06
C LEU A 25 -1.73 -9.56 -15.63
N GLU A 26 -2.63 -9.62 -14.67
CA GLU A 26 -2.30 -9.74 -13.25
C GLU A 26 -1.47 -10.96 -12.90
N ASN A 27 -1.78 -12.11 -13.51
CA ASN A 27 -1.16 -13.39 -13.15
C ASN A 27 0.34 -13.45 -13.45
N ASP A 28 0.81 -12.64 -14.37
CA ASP A 28 2.22 -12.57 -14.77
C ASP A 28 2.97 -11.43 -14.04
N ALA A 29 2.27 -10.66 -13.19
CA ALA A 29 2.81 -9.49 -12.53
C ALA A 29 3.14 -9.75 -11.06
N ARG A 30 4.32 -9.31 -10.62
CA ARG A 30 4.68 -9.26 -9.18
C ARG A 30 4.21 -7.97 -8.50
N LEU A 31 3.99 -6.93 -9.28
CA LEU A 31 3.57 -5.61 -8.84
C LEU A 31 2.84 -4.91 -9.98
N ILE A 32 1.71 -4.34 -9.70
CA ILE A 32 0.99 -3.44 -10.61
C ILE A 32 1.32 -2.01 -10.20
N VAL A 33 1.79 -1.18 -11.14
CA VAL A 33 2.11 0.23 -10.87
C VAL A 33 1.12 1.13 -11.59
N ILE A 34 0.43 1.99 -10.85
CA ILE A 34 -0.58 2.90 -11.38
C ILE A 34 -0.22 4.32 -10.98
N GLY A 35 -0.26 5.25 -11.93
CA GLY A 35 -0.13 6.68 -11.63
C GLY A 35 -1.37 7.21 -10.89
N LYS A 36 -1.17 7.98 -9.84
CA LYS A 36 -2.28 8.59 -9.06
C LYS A 36 -3.16 9.52 -9.92
N SER A 37 -2.60 10.13 -10.96
CA SER A 37 -3.31 11.04 -11.87
C SER A 37 -3.19 10.53 -13.30
N GLY A 38 -4.31 10.33 -13.98
CA GLY A 38 -4.34 10.07 -15.42
C GLY A 38 -4.00 11.33 -16.25
N GLN A 39 -3.63 11.16 -17.52
CA GLN A 39 -3.27 12.25 -18.42
C GLN A 39 -4.42 13.25 -18.69
N GLN A 40 -5.67 12.87 -18.43
CA GLN A 40 -6.85 13.68 -18.73
C GLN A 40 -7.31 14.61 -17.59
N HIS A 41 -6.66 14.56 -16.41
CA HIS A 41 -7.06 15.39 -15.27
C HIS A 41 -6.00 16.46 -14.96
N ASN A 42 -6.14 17.59 -15.61
CA ASN A 42 -5.39 18.82 -15.34
C ASN A 42 -6.04 19.62 -14.19
N GLY A 43 -6.35 19.02 -13.07
CA GLY A 43 -6.95 19.76 -11.97
C GLY A 43 -7.32 18.87 -10.81
N ASP A 44 -7.16 19.37 -9.64
CA ASP A 44 -7.52 18.83 -8.33
C ASP A 44 -7.31 17.32 -8.09
N PHE A 45 -6.23 17.02 -7.38
CA PHE A 45 -5.87 15.69 -6.87
C PHE A 45 -6.89 15.08 -5.87
N LYS A 46 -8.09 15.65 -5.76
CA LYS A 46 -9.10 15.28 -4.76
C LYS A 46 -10.01 14.15 -5.15
N THR A 47 -10.04 13.76 -6.40
CA THR A 47 -10.83 12.60 -6.85
C THR A 47 -9.92 11.46 -7.22
N LEU A 48 -9.96 10.41 -6.40
CA LEU A 48 -9.39 9.12 -6.76
C LEU A 48 -9.98 8.72 -8.12
N GLY A 49 -9.14 8.48 -9.12
CA GLY A 49 -9.64 8.00 -10.40
C GLY A 49 -10.52 6.78 -10.17
N SER A 50 -11.75 6.80 -10.65
CA SER A 50 -12.73 5.72 -10.45
C SER A 50 -12.17 4.33 -10.78
N HIS A 51 -11.20 4.27 -11.67
CA HIS A 51 -10.52 3.04 -12.06
C HIS A 51 -9.53 2.50 -11.01
N ILE A 52 -8.84 3.37 -10.23
CA ILE A 52 -7.90 2.92 -9.20
C ILE A 52 -8.64 2.10 -8.14
N GLU A 53 -9.77 2.58 -7.67
CA GLU A 53 -10.58 1.86 -6.70
C GLU A 53 -11.07 0.52 -7.26
N GLN A 54 -11.55 0.50 -8.51
CA GLN A 54 -12.00 -0.73 -9.19
C GLN A 54 -10.86 -1.73 -9.35
N ILE A 55 -9.66 -1.28 -9.76
CA ILE A 55 -8.48 -2.14 -9.88
C ILE A 55 -8.12 -2.75 -8.54
N ILE A 56 -7.96 -1.94 -7.48
CA ILE A 56 -7.62 -2.43 -6.15
C ILE A 56 -8.64 -3.46 -5.63
N ARG A 57 -9.90 -3.34 -6.03
CA ARG A 57 -10.96 -4.29 -5.66
C ARG A 57 -10.86 -5.63 -6.37
N GLN A 58 -10.37 -5.65 -7.60
CA GLN A 58 -10.40 -6.84 -8.44
C GLN A 58 -9.09 -7.62 -8.40
N VAL A 59 -7.95 -6.90 -8.38
CA VAL A 59 -6.64 -7.55 -8.42
C VAL A 59 -6.22 -8.11 -7.07
N HIS A 60 -5.45 -9.20 -7.11
CA HIS A 60 -4.81 -9.82 -5.94
C HIS A 60 -3.32 -9.45 -5.84
N THR A 61 -2.72 -9.08 -6.96
CA THR A 61 -1.34 -8.60 -7.04
C THR A 61 -1.20 -7.26 -6.31
N PRO A 62 -0.09 -7.03 -5.57
CA PRO A 62 0.18 -5.74 -4.94
C PRO A 62 0.07 -4.58 -5.93
N VAL A 63 -0.55 -3.48 -5.51
CA VAL A 63 -0.70 -2.27 -6.33
C VAL A 63 0.09 -1.13 -5.73
N LEU A 64 1.06 -0.61 -6.47
CA LEU A 64 1.77 0.62 -6.15
C LEU A 64 1.07 1.80 -6.83
N ILE A 65 0.55 2.71 -6.03
CA ILE A 65 0.05 4.00 -6.49
C ILE A 65 1.22 4.98 -6.47
N ALA A 66 1.70 5.32 -7.66
CA ALA A 66 2.86 6.18 -7.84
C ALA A 66 2.46 7.65 -8.04
N ASN A 67 3.26 8.56 -7.49
CA ASN A 67 3.14 10.00 -7.70
C ASN A 67 3.97 10.45 -8.92
N ARG A 68 3.73 11.68 -9.39
CA ARG A 68 4.49 12.26 -10.52
C ARG A 68 5.99 12.31 -10.28
N THR A 69 6.40 12.62 -9.05
CA THR A 69 7.81 12.64 -8.65
C THR A 69 8.07 11.43 -7.78
N PHE A 70 8.70 10.41 -8.36
CA PHE A 70 9.11 9.21 -7.64
C PHE A 70 10.58 9.33 -7.25
N LYS A 71 10.86 9.12 -5.98
CA LYS A 71 12.22 8.91 -5.46
C LYS A 71 12.32 7.49 -4.96
N THR A 72 13.48 6.87 -5.17
CA THR A 72 13.73 5.52 -4.63
C THR A 72 13.57 5.55 -3.12
N PRO A 73 12.60 4.82 -2.55
CA PRO A 73 12.37 4.81 -1.11
C PRO A 73 13.52 4.11 -0.39
N LYS A 74 13.83 4.60 0.81
CA LYS A 74 14.76 3.98 1.76
C LYS A 74 14.03 3.39 2.97
N SER A 75 12.80 3.82 3.17
CA SER A 75 11.95 3.40 4.28
C SER A 75 10.49 3.32 3.85
N PHE A 76 9.74 2.49 4.55
CA PHE A 76 8.29 2.42 4.37
C PHE A 76 7.57 2.36 5.73
N MET A 77 6.38 2.96 5.79
CA MET A 77 5.47 2.83 6.92
C MET A 77 4.46 1.71 6.61
N LEU A 78 4.48 0.65 7.41
CA LEU A 78 3.48 -0.40 7.40
C LEU A 78 2.39 -0.08 8.43
N ALA A 79 1.21 0.33 7.95
CA ALA A 79 0.05 0.52 8.80
C ALA A 79 -0.59 -0.83 9.13
N TYR A 80 -0.46 -1.25 10.38
CA TYR A 80 -0.90 -2.55 10.88
C TYR A 80 -2.02 -2.37 11.93
N ASP A 81 -3.14 -3.03 11.75
CA ASP A 81 -4.32 -2.91 12.63
C ASP A 81 -4.63 -4.17 13.45
N GLY A 82 -3.77 -5.21 13.36
CA GLY A 82 -3.94 -6.47 14.07
C GLY A 82 -5.01 -7.40 13.51
N ARG A 83 -5.57 -7.11 12.33
CA ARG A 83 -6.58 -7.95 11.69
C ARG A 83 -5.97 -8.91 10.68
N GLU A 84 -6.73 -9.93 10.31
CA GLU A 84 -6.29 -10.98 9.38
C GLU A 84 -5.77 -10.43 8.04
N THR A 85 -6.39 -9.39 7.53
CA THR A 85 -5.93 -8.74 6.29
C THR A 85 -4.59 -8.05 6.43
N ALA A 86 -4.31 -7.46 7.61
CA ALA A 86 -2.99 -6.91 7.92
C ALA A 86 -1.95 -8.02 8.11
N ASP A 87 -2.33 -9.14 8.73
CA ASP A 87 -1.46 -10.32 8.87
C ASP A 87 -1.09 -10.88 7.49
N LYS A 88 -2.05 -10.99 6.56
CA LYS A 88 -1.80 -11.39 5.16
C LYS A 88 -0.89 -10.40 4.44
N ALA A 89 -1.06 -9.09 4.66
CA ALA A 89 -0.19 -8.08 4.08
C ALA A 89 1.26 -8.22 4.58
N VAL A 90 1.47 -8.46 5.88
CA VAL A 90 2.78 -8.77 6.45
C VAL A 90 3.41 -9.98 5.78
N GLN A 91 2.65 -11.07 5.63
CA GLN A 91 3.15 -12.29 5.00
C GLN A 91 3.54 -12.03 3.53
N ARG A 92 2.74 -11.28 2.77
CA ARG A 92 3.08 -10.89 1.40
C ARG A 92 4.34 -10.05 1.29
N ILE A 93 4.61 -9.16 2.25
CA ILE A 93 5.85 -8.39 2.31
C ILE A 93 7.05 -9.33 2.48
N ILE A 94 6.92 -10.30 3.38
CA ILE A 94 7.97 -11.28 3.67
C ILE A 94 8.23 -12.17 2.45
N ASP A 95 7.19 -12.77 1.88
CA ASP A 95 7.30 -13.75 0.79
C ASP A 95 7.67 -13.08 -0.55
N GLY A 96 7.18 -11.87 -0.77
CA GLY A 96 7.37 -11.15 -2.02
C GLY A 96 8.77 -10.58 -2.22
N GLY A 97 9.53 -10.34 -1.17
CA GLY A 97 10.89 -9.81 -1.23
C GLY A 97 11.02 -8.38 -1.77
N LEU A 98 9.91 -7.73 -2.11
CA LEU A 98 9.90 -6.44 -2.80
C LEU A 98 10.47 -5.28 -1.94
N LEU A 99 10.31 -5.37 -0.62
CA LEU A 99 10.68 -4.31 0.34
C LEU A 99 11.92 -4.65 1.17
N TYR A 100 12.64 -5.72 0.85
CA TYR A 100 13.88 -6.04 1.53
C TYR A 100 14.94 -4.95 1.31
N GLY A 101 15.70 -4.67 2.35
CA GLY A 101 16.70 -3.61 2.36
C GLY A 101 16.16 -2.22 2.70
N LEU A 102 14.83 -2.08 2.85
CA LEU A 102 14.21 -0.85 3.33
C LEU A 102 13.94 -0.93 4.85
N THR A 103 14.10 0.20 5.55
CA THR A 103 13.69 0.29 6.96
C THR A 103 12.17 0.24 7.07
N CYS A 104 11.63 -0.72 7.82
CA CYS A 104 10.20 -0.88 8.08
C CYS A 104 9.78 -0.08 9.32
N HIS A 105 8.96 0.93 9.15
CA HIS A 105 8.26 1.58 10.26
C HIS A 105 6.93 0.86 10.48
N LEU A 106 6.92 -0.11 11.40
CA LEU A 106 5.68 -0.80 11.80
C LEU A 106 4.87 0.11 12.72
N VAL A 107 3.72 0.55 12.26
CA VAL A 107 2.90 1.52 12.96
C VAL A 107 1.50 0.96 13.20
N THR A 108 1.08 0.94 14.45
CA THR A 108 -0.28 0.57 14.87
C THR A 108 -0.92 1.72 15.63
N VAL A 109 -2.13 2.07 15.26
CA VAL A 109 -2.97 2.95 16.10
C VAL A 109 -3.87 2.05 16.96
N LYS A 110 -3.86 2.26 18.28
CA LYS A 110 -4.71 1.50 19.20
C LYS A 110 -6.16 1.60 18.74
N ASN A 111 -6.81 0.46 18.61
CA ASN A 111 -8.16 0.32 18.13
C ASN A 111 -8.91 -0.75 18.93
N SER A 112 -10.13 -1.08 18.54
CA SER A 112 -10.96 -2.09 19.20
C SER A 112 -10.60 -3.55 18.84
N THR A 113 -9.54 -3.78 18.06
CA THR A 113 -9.10 -5.15 17.74
C THR A 113 -8.57 -5.82 19.00
N PRO A 114 -9.10 -7.00 19.39
CA PRO A 114 -8.60 -7.73 20.55
C PRO A 114 -7.12 -8.04 20.42
N ASN A 115 -6.38 -7.89 21.54
CA ASN A 115 -4.95 -8.21 21.64
C ASN A 115 -4.07 -7.49 20.59
N VAL A 116 -4.44 -6.32 20.13
CA VAL A 116 -3.70 -5.58 19.09
C VAL A 116 -2.25 -5.31 19.49
N GLU A 117 -1.99 -5.01 20.77
CA GLU A 117 -0.62 -4.76 21.28
C GLU A 117 0.24 -6.03 21.26
N GLU A 118 -0.33 -7.17 21.62
CA GLU A 118 0.36 -8.45 21.56
C GLU A 118 0.68 -8.85 20.11
N LYS A 119 -0.30 -8.75 19.22
CA LYS A 119 -0.12 -8.99 17.78
C LYS A 119 0.91 -8.05 17.17
N PHE A 120 0.89 -6.78 17.55
CA PHE A 120 1.89 -5.80 17.13
C PHE A 120 3.31 -6.22 17.51
N LYS A 121 3.51 -6.69 18.77
CA LYS A 121 4.80 -7.21 19.23
C LYS A 121 5.22 -8.43 18.43
N GLN A 122 4.33 -9.41 18.26
CA GLN A 122 4.59 -10.62 17.48
C GLN A 122 4.96 -10.28 16.02
N THR A 123 4.27 -9.32 15.40
CA THR A 123 4.55 -8.87 14.03
C THR A 123 5.91 -8.18 13.93
N LYS A 124 6.27 -7.34 14.91
CA LYS A 124 7.60 -6.75 15.01
C LYS A 124 8.68 -7.83 15.03
N ASP A 125 8.53 -8.80 15.94
CA ASP A 125 9.51 -9.88 16.12
C ASP A 125 9.61 -10.74 14.84
N LEU A 126 8.48 -11.04 14.20
CA LEU A 126 8.43 -11.76 12.93
C LEU A 126 9.21 -11.02 11.82
N LEU A 127 8.95 -9.75 11.61
CA LEU A 127 9.64 -8.94 10.58
C LEU A 127 11.12 -8.85 10.87
N THR A 128 11.51 -8.64 12.14
CA THR A 128 12.92 -8.59 12.55
C THR A 128 13.62 -9.92 12.28
N ASN A 129 12.99 -11.04 12.64
CA ASN A 129 13.54 -12.39 12.39
C ASN A 129 13.65 -12.71 10.89
N LYS A 130 12.86 -12.04 10.06
CA LYS A 130 12.92 -12.14 8.59
C LYS A 130 13.92 -11.17 7.95
N GLY A 131 14.70 -10.44 8.75
CA GLY A 131 15.80 -9.60 8.28
C GLY A 131 15.43 -8.14 7.96
N PHE A 132 14.23 -7.68 8.35
CA PHE A 132 13.89 -6.25 8.25
C PHE A 132 14.49 -5.45 9.41
N GLU A 133 15.00 -4.27 9.12
CA GLU A 133 15.22 -3.25 10.14
C GLU A 133 13.87 -2.66 10.53
N VAL A 134 13.41 -2.88 11.78
CA VAL A 134 12.06 -2.49 12.22
C VAL A 134 12.11 -1.38 13.26
N LYS A 135 11.47 -0.25 12.94
CA LYS A 135 11.11 0.81 13.89
C LYS A 135 9.62 0.66 14.21
N ALA A 136 9.30 0.31 15.45
CA ALA A 136 7.94 -0.02 15.86
C ALA A 136 7.33 1.10 16.71
N SER A 137 6.12 1.55 16.37
CA SER A 137 5.42 2.63 17.07
C SER A 137 3.94 2.29 17.28
N LEU A 138 3.51 2.38 18.53
CA LEU A 138 2.12 2.22 18.92
C LEU A 138 1.54 3.62 19.22
N LEU A 139 0.54 4.01 18.44
CA LEU A 139 -0.05 5.34 18.46
C LEU A 139 -1.46 5.31 19.09
N GLU A 140 -1.94 6.47 19.49
CA GLU A 140 -3.30 6.68 19.98
C GLU A 140 -4.00 7.79 19.19
N GLY A 141 -5.33 7.82 19.22
CA GLY A 141 -6.15 8.83 18.58
C GLY A 141 -6.84 8.39 17.29
N PRO A 142 -7.37 9.33 16.50
CA PRO A 142 -7.99 9.05 15.23
C PRO A 142 -6.97 8.43 14.23
N ILE A 143 -7.33 7.31 13.63
CA ILE A 143 -6.39 6.47 12.84
C ILE A 143 -5.71 7.29 11.74
N PHE A 144 -6.48 8.01 10.94
CA PHE A 144 -5.94 8.77 9.83
C PHE A 144 -4.96 9.86 10.30
N ASP A 145 -5.35 10.65 11.29
CA ASP A 145 -4.54 11.76 11.81
C ASP A 145 -3.26 11.26 12.47
N ALA A 146 -3.36 10.18 13.26
CA ALA A 146 -2.20 9.57 13.91
C ALA A 146 -1.18 9.06 12.89
N LEU A 147 -1.62 8.37 11.83
CA LEU A 147 -0.74 7.89 10.76
C LEU A 147 -0.12 9.03 9.96
N MET A 148 -0.88 10.08 9.65
CA MET A 148 -0.36 11.23 8.90
C MET A 148 0.65 12.03 9.73
N ASN A 149 0.39 12.26 11.01
CA ASN A 149 1.32 12.90 11.93
C ASN A 149 2.63 12.09 12.07
N TYR A 150 2.50 10.77 12.20
CA TYR A 150 3.68 9.89 12.23
C TYR A 150 4.49 10.00 10.95
N LYS A 151 3.85 9.92 9.79
CA LYS A 151 4.48 10.07 8.47
C LYS A 151 5.28 11.39 8.38
N GLU A 152 4.70 12.50 8.81
CA GLU A 152 5.34 13.82 8.75
C GLU A 152 6.56 13.92 9.65
N ASN A 153 6.48 13.35 10.85
CA ASN A 153 7.54 13.43 11.84
C ASN A 153 8.67 12.41 11.62
N SER A 154 8.38 11.26 10.98
CA SER A 154 9.37 10.18 10.79
C SER A 154 10.13 10.26 9.47
N GLY A 155 9.65 11.05 8.50
CA GLY A 155 10.27 11.19 7.19
C GLY A 155 10.29 9.90 6.37
N VAL A 156 9.28 9.02 6.54
CA VAL A 156 9.15 7.81 5.71
C VAL A 156 8.91 8.16 4.25
N ASP A 157 9.43 7.33 3.35
CA ASP A 157 9.42 7.59 1.91
C ASP A 157 8.23 6.96 1.18
N MET A 158 7.60 5.95 1.78
CA MET A 158 6.52 5.17 1.17
C MET A 158 5.55 4.67 2.24
N LEU A 159 4.31 4.49 1.85
CA LEU A 159 3.27 3.87 2.69
C LEU A 159 2.95 2.47 2.19
N VAL A 160 2.66 1.56 3.12
CA VAL A 160 2.20 0.19 2.83
C VAL A 160 1.03 -0.13 3.75
N MET A 161 -0.04 -0.63 3.20
CA MET A 161 -1.21 -1.02 3.96
C MET A 161 -2.00 -2.16 3.31
N GLY A 162 -2.71 -2.92 4.14
CA GLY A 162 -3.69 -3.91 3.65
C GLY A 162 -4.96 -3.22 3.14
N ALA A 163 -5.59 -3.80 2.13
CA ALA A 163 -6.91 -3.41 1.68
C ALA A 163 -7.99 -4.29 2.32
N PHE A 164 -9.18 -3.72 2.54
CA PHE A 164 -10.41 -4.46 2.91
C PHE A 164 -10.44 -5.12 4.29
N SER A 165 -10.25 -4.35 5.37
CA SER A 165 -10.18 -4.87 6.74
C SER A 165 -11.54 -5.15 7.44
N HIS A 166 -12.70 -5.03 6.79
CA HIS A 166 -14.00 -5.19 7.45
C HIS A 166 -14.98 -6.11 6.74
N SER A 167 -15.41 -7.19 7.46
CA SER A 167 -16.62 -8.03 7.31
C SER A 167 -16.93 -8.65 5.93
N LYS A 168 -17.87 -9.61 5.91
CA LYS A 168 -18.38 -10.30 4.71
C LYS A 168 -18.98 -9.37 3.62
N LEU A 169 -19.17 -8.09 3.92
CA LEU A 169 -19.57 -7.03 2.99
C LEU A 169 -18.37 -6.20 2.48
N ALA A 170 -17.16 -6.47 2.95
CA ALA A 170 -15.94 -5.71 2.64
C ALA A 170 -15.44 -5.89 1.21
N SER A 171 -15.99 -6.85 0.46
CA SER A 171 -15.76 -6.95 -0.99
C SER A 171 -16.35 -5.77 -1.77
N VAL A 172 -17.16 -4.92 -1.12
CA VAL A 172 -17.89 -3.83 -1.78
C VAL A 172 -17.24 -2.46 -1.58
N PHE A 173 -16.51 -2.21 -0.47
CA PHE A 173 -15.94 -0.87 -0.20
C PHE A 173 -14.51 -0.92 0.34
N LEU A 174 -13.61 -0.11 -0.22
CA LEU A 174 -12.35 0.25 0.43
C LEU A 174 -12.67 0.93 1.77
N GLY A 175 -11.96 0.57 2.84
CA GLY A 175 -12.14 1.23 4.13
C GLY A 175 -11.96 2.75 4.01
N SER A 176 -12.74 3.53 4.75
CA SER A 176 -12.70 5.00 4.70
C SER A 176 -11.29 5.56 4.95
N ASN A 177 -10.51 4.93 5.83
CA ASN A 177 -9.12 5.33 6.08
C ASN A 177 -8.22 5.03 4.88
N THR A 178 -8.41 3.89 4.19
CA THR A 178 -7.63 3.54 2.98
C THR A 178 -7.90 4.54 1.87
N LEU A 179 -9.17 4.89 1.61
CA LEU A 179 -9.51 5.91 0.61
C LEU A 179 -8.89 7.27 0.95
N LYS A 180 -9.02 7.74 2.19
CA LYS A 180 -8.39 8.98 2.64
C LYS A 180 -6.88 8.96 2.47
N MET A 181 -6.22 7.84 2.80
CA MET A 181 -4.77 7.71 2.60
C MET A 181 -4.40 7.80 1.13
N ILE A 182 -5.13 7.14 0.23
CA ILE A 182 -4.88 7.21 -1.21
C ILE A 182 -5.06 8.65 -1.72
N GLU A 183 -6.12 9.34 -1.29
CA GLU A 183 -6.43 10.70 -1.75
C GLU A 183 -5.43 11.74 -1.24
N GLN A 184 -5.06 11.66 0.04
CA GLN A 184 -4.38 12.75 0.73
C GLN A 184 -2.86 12.55 0.88
N THR A 185 -2.35 11.30 0.73
CA THR A 185 -0.90 11.11 0.81
C THR A 185 -0.19 11.66 -0.43
N ALA A 186 0.92 12.37 -0.20
CA ALA A 186 1.87 12.75 -1.24
C ALA A 186 2.95 11.67 -1.46
N LEU A 187 2.98 10.61 -0.66
CA LEU A 187 3.94 9.52 -0.79
C LEU A 187 3.40 8.40 -1.72
N PRO A 188 4.29 7.65 -2.37
CA PRO A 188 3.92 6.40 -3.00
C PRO A 188 3.23 5.48 -1.99
N LEU A 189 2.20 4.75 -2.43
CA LEU A 189 1.42 3.89 -1.56
C LEU A 189 1.29 2.50 -2.17
N ILE A 190 1.73 1.47 -1.44
CA ILE A 190 1.48 0.07 -1.80
C ILE A 190 0.24 -0.42 -1.06
N ILE A 191 -0.69 -0.95 -1.83
CA ILE A 191 -1.88 -1.64 -1.32
C ILE A 191 -1.68 -3.15 -1.50
N LEU A 192 -1.82 -3.90 -0.40
CA LEU A 192 -1.72 -5.35 -0.34
C LEU A 192 -3.10 -5.96 -0.06
N ARG A 193 -3.43 -7.05 -0.75
CA ARG A 193 -4.70 -7.75 -0.60
C ARG A 193 -4.50 -9.21 -0.20
#